data_d68335bb0e6939a2e5dff677efacb9be
#
_entry.id   d68335bb0e6939a2e5dff677efacb9be
#
_cell.length_a   1.000
_cell.length_b   1.000
_cell.length_c   1.000
_cell.angle_alpha   90.00
_cell.angle_beta   90.00
_cell.angle_gamma   90.00
#
_symmetry.space_group_name_H-M   'P 1'
#
loop_
_entity.id
_entity.type
_entity.pdbx_description
1 polymer ?
#
loop_
_entity_poly.entity_id
_entity_poly.type
_entity_poly.pdbx_seq_one_letter_code
_entity_poly.pdbx_strand_id
1 'polypeptide(L)'
;MAVLVLASCGGDKKETANGVENQNTTEHSAVAPADVIMMTVKAMNDAAANLENAATADELIDATADLYSEMKRLQANYGEVMLAVDTLSEEQMNELYPEEMKAMEEAAINYSVAMMGKADLMENLTPEQEERFMKIIEAEL
;
A
#
# COMPACT_ATOMS: atom_id res chain seq x y z
N MET A 1 27.27 -4.66 9.22
CA MET A 1 27.45 -4.14 10.59
C MET A 1 27.79 -2.67 10.51
N ALA A 2 26.80 -1.80 10.65
CA ALA A 2 27.03 -0.37 10.84
C ALA A 2 26.02 0.12 11.88
N VAL A 3 26.52 0.33 13.08
CA VAL A 3 25.79 0.85 14.26
C VAL A 3 25.68 2.35 14.07
N LEU A 4 24.48 2.87 13.98
CA LEU A 4 24.22 4.30 14.01
C LEU A 4 24.01 4.73 15.46
N VAL A 5 25.06 5.30 16.03
CA VAL A 5 25.05 5.91 17.35
C VAL A 5 24.36 7.26 17.26
N LEU A 6 23.20 7.38 17.91
CA LEU A 6 22.58 8.68 18.19
C LEU A 6 23.31 9.33 19.35
N ALA A 7 24.15 10.32 19.03
CA ALA A 7 24.76 11.20 20.02
C ALA A 7 23.73 12.21 20.51
N SER A 8 23.33 12.02 21.78
CA SER A 8 22.65 13.03 22.56
C SER A 8 23.66 14.12 22.93
N CYS A 9 23.44 15.37 22.56
CA CYS A 9 24.09 16.53 23.16
C CYS A 9 23.04 17.36 23.90
N GLY A 10 23.05 17.22 25.17
CA GLY A 10 22.46 18.20 26.06
C GLY A 10 23.35 19.44 26.20
N GLY A 11 22.76 20.60 26.30
CA GLY A 11 23.45 21.87 26.55
C GLY A 11 22.45 22.96 26.94
N ASP A 12 22.54 23.31 28.21
CA ASP A 12 21.77 24.25 29.03
C ASP A 12 21.76 25.72 28.59
N LYS A 13 20.61 26.38 28.89
CA LYS A 13 20.38 27.77 29.36
C LYS A 13 20.36 28.92 28.35
N LYS A 14 19.32 29.66 28.20
CA LYS A 14 18.73 30.74 29.05
C LYS A 14 17.66 31.55 28.28
N GLU A 15 16.60 31.85 29.02
CA GLU A 15 15.53 32.82 28.85
C GLU A 15 15.79 34.01 27.92
N THR A 16 14.78 34.35 27.08
CA THR A 16 13.95 35.58 27.24
C THR A 16 12.78 35.58 26.23
N ALA A 17 11.71 36.20 26.68
CA ALA A 17 10.35 36.21 26.21
C ALA A 17 10.08 36.91 24.86
N ASN A 18 8.86 36.62 24.35
CA ASN A 18 7.99 37.34 23.40
C ASN A 18 8.18 37.05 21.89
N GLY A 19 7.17 36.38 21.38
CA GLY A 19 6.86 36.28 19.96
C GLY A 19 5.84 35.18 19.75
N VAL A 20 4.56 35.57 19.77
CA VAL A 20 3.46 34.73 19.31
C VAL A 20 3.66 34.54 17.81
N GLU A 21 4.23 33.43 17.41
CA GLU A 21 4.12 32.91 16.05
C GLU A 21 3.52 31.52 16.09
N ASN A 22 2.31 31.52 15.61
CA ASN A 22 1.47 30.37 15.33
C ASN A 22 2.18 29.47 14.29
N GLN A 23 3.13 28.67 14.73
CA GLN A 23 3.65 27.59 13.92
C GLN A 23 2.69 26.41 14.06
N ASN A 24 1.76 26.38 13.11
CA ASN A 24 0.99 25.21 12.79
C ASN A 24 1.95 24.17 12.20
N THR A 25 2.80 23.59 13.02
CA THR A 25 3.50 22.35 12.70
C THR A 25 2.45 21.28 12.72
N THR A 26 1.92 20.98 11.53
CA THR A 26 1.27 19.71 11.28
C THR A 26 2.32 18.65 11.61
N GLU A 27 2.26 18.11 12.82
CA GLU A 27 2.91 16.86 13.14
C GLU A 27 2.31 15.84 12.17
N HIS A 28 2.99 15.60 11.05
CA HIS A 28 2.81 14.38 10.31
C HIS A 28 3.29 13.29 11.26
N SER A 29 2.36 12.73 11.99
CA SER A 29 2.56 11.49 12.73
C SER A 29 3.12 10.51 11.72
N ALA A 30 4.38 10.15 11.86
CA ALA A 30 5.04 9.22 10.94
C ALA A 30 4.22 7.93 10.98
N VAL A 31 3.61 7.57 9.85
CA VAL A 31 2.81 6.35 9.74
C VAL A 31 3.75 5.17 9.91
N ALA A 32 3.41 4.24 10.79
CA ALA A 32 4.24 3.06 11.03
C ALA A 32 4.24 2.12 9.81
N PRO A 33 5.35 1.40 9.53
CA PRO A 33 5.39 0.41 8.46
C PRO A 33 4.28 -0.62 8.53
N ALA A 34 3.94 -1.12 9.72
CA ALA A 34 2.83 -2.02 9.95
C ALA A 34 1.49 -1.47 9.43
N ASP A 35 1.23 -0.17 9.66
CA ASP A 35 -0.01 0.47 9.18
C ASP A 35 -0.05 0.53 7.66
N VAL A 36 1.09 0.79 6.99
CA VAL A 36 1.17 0.82 5.52
C VAL A 36 0.95 -0.58 4.94
N ILE A 37 1.53 -1.62 5.54
CA ILE A 37 1.28 -3.02 5.16
C ILE A 37 -0.22 -3.32 5.29
N MET A 38 -0.85 -2.94 6.40
CA MET A 38 -2.28 -3.19 6.61
C MET A 38 -3.19 -2.38 5.69
N MET A 39 -2.78 -1.19 5.26
CA MET A 39 -3.49 -0.43 4.20
C MET A 39 -3.45 -1.18 2.87
N THR A 40 -2.31 -1.79 2.52
CA THR A 40 -2.16 -2.62 1.33
C THR A 40 -3.04 -3.88 1.42
N VAL A 41 -3.02 -4.56 2.57
CA VAL A 41 -3.90 -5.71 2.86
C VAL A 41 -5.37 -5.34 2.65
N LYS A 42 -5.78 -4.18 3.19
CA LYS A 42 -7.15 -3.70 3.01
C LYS A 42 -7.49 -3.47 1.55
N ALA A 43 -6.61 -2.81 0.79
CA ALA A 43 -6.83 -2.55 -0.63
C ALA A 43 -7.01 -3.86 -1.43
N MET A 44 -6.20 -4.87 -1.15
CA MET A 44 -6.31 -6.19 -1.79
C MET A 44 -7.61 -6.93 -1.42
N ASN A 45 -8.02 -6.88 -0.16
CA ASN A 45 -9.27 -7.50 0.28
C ASN A 45 -10.51 -6.78 -0.30
N ASP A 46 -10.49 -5.45 -0.35
CA ASP A 46 -11.56 -4.67 -0.99
C ASP A 46 -11.66 -5.01 -2.49
N ALA A 47 -10.51 -5.14 -3.17
CA ALA A 47 -10.46 -5.56 -4.58
C ALA A 47 -10.96 -6.98 -4.78
N ALA A 48 -10.59 -7.93 -3.92
CA ALA A 48 -11.10 -9.30 -3.96
C ALA A 48 -12.62 -9.33 -3.85
N ALA A 49 -13.18 -8.59 -2.89
CA ALA A 49 -14.63 -8.49 -2.70
C ALA A 49 -15.33 -7.86 -3.92
N ASN A 50 -14.74 -6.82 -4.52
CA ASN A 50 -15.27 -6.20 -5.74
C ASN A 50 -15.22 -7.16 -6.93
N LEU A 51 -14.14 -7.92 -7.08
CA LEU A 51 -14.01 -8.95 -8.11
C LEU A 51 -15.04 -10.08 -7.92
N GLU A 52 -15.24 -10.57 -6.70
CA GLU A 52 -16.24 -11.60 -6.42
C GLU A 52 -17.65 -11.16 -6.84
N ASN A 53 -17.97 -9.89 -6.65
CA ASN A 53 -19.26 -9.30 -7.00
C ASN A 53 -19.38 -8.89 -8.46
N ALA A 54 -18.27 -8.81 -9.23
CA ALA A 54 -18.29 -8.44 -10.63
C ALA A 54 -19.09 -9.47 -11.46
N ALA A 55 -20.11 -9.00 -12.14
CA ALA A 55 -20.95 -9.82 -13.03
C ALA A 55 -20.62 -9.61 -14.51
N THR A 56 -19.87 -8.55 -14.84
CA THR A 56 -19.50 -8.15 -16.19
C THR A 56 -18.00 -7.90 -16.31
N ALA A 57 -17.50 -7.95 -17.55
CA ALA A 57 -16.10 -7.62 -17.84
C ALA A 57 -15.74 -6.18 -17.47
N ASP A 58 -16.65 -5.22 -17.64
CA ASP A 58 -16.42 -3.82 -17.25
C ASP A 58 -16.27 -3.67 -15.73
N GLU A 59 -17.13 -4.34 -14.96
CA GLU A 59 -17.02 -4.35 -13.48
C GLU A 59 -15.71 -5.02 -13.00
N LEU A 60 -15.26 -6.07 -13.69
CA LEU A 60 -13.96 -6.69 -13.41
C LEU A 60 -12.80 -5.73 -13.68
N ILE A 61 -12.84 -5.04 -14.81
CA ILE A 61 -11.83 -4.04 -15.20
C ILE A 61 -11.82 -2.89 -14.19
N ASP A 62 -12.99 -2.39 -13.80
CA ASP A 62 -13.12 -1.29 -12.85
C ASP A 62 -12.59 -1.71 -11.45
N ALA A 63 -12.92 -2.91 -10.97
CA ALA A 63 -12.41 -3.45 -9.71
C ALA A 63 -10.87 -3.57 -9.71
N THR A 64 -10.30 -3.96 -10.85
CA THR A 64 -8.84 -4.01 -11.02
C THR A 64 -8.25 -2.59 -11.03
N ALA A 65 -8.85 -1.65 -11.76
CA ALA A 65 -8.41 -0.26 -11.80
C ALA A 65 -8.43 0.42 -10.42
N ASP A 66 -9.44 0.12 -9.61
CA ASP A 66 -9.57 0.65 -8.25
C ASP A 66 -8.42 0.19 -7.36
N LEU A 67 -8.03 -1.10 -7.42
CA LEU A 67 -6.87 -1.62 -6.70
C LEU A 67 -5.58 -0.86 -7.09
N TYR A 68 -5.31 -0.76 -8.38
CA TYR A 68 -4.11 -0.07 -8.86
C TYR A 68 -4.11 1.42 -8.48
N SER A 69 -5.25 2.09 -8.57
CA SER A 69 -5.40 3.48 -8.12
C SER A 69 -5.10 3.66 -6.64
N GLU A 70 -5.57 2.72 -5.80
CA GLU A 70 -5.30 2.75 -4.37
C GLU A 70 -3.82 2.46 -4.06
N MET A 71 -3.20 1.51 -4.76
CA MET A 71 -1.77 1.24 -4.63
C MET A 71 -0.92 2.48 -4.99
N LYS A 72 -1.26 3.18 -6.08
CA LYS A 72 -0.61 4.45 -6.44
C LYS A 72 -0.80 5.53 -5.37
N ARG A 73 -1.98 5.62 -4.80
CA ARG A 73 -2.27 6.55 -3.72
C ARG A 73 -1.41 6.25 -2.49
N LEU A 74 -1.28 4.97 -2.13
CA LEU A 74 -0.42 4.53 -1.02
C LEU A 74 1.05 4.85 -1.31
N GLN A 75 1.52 4.56 -2.51
CA GLN A 75 2.89 4.87 -2.93
C GLN A 75 3.16 6.38 -2.92
N ALA A 76 2.23 7.21 -3.41
CA ALA A 76 2.39 8.65 -3.40
C ALA A 76 2.45 9.24 -1.99
N ASN A 77 1.70 8.67 -1.04
CA ASN A 77 1.63 9.19 0.33
C ASN A 77 2.68 8.58 1.26
N TYR A 78 3.09 7.33 1.02
CA TYR A 78 3.92 6.54 1.93
C TYR A 78 5.10 5.85 1.24
N GLY A 79 5.50 6.32 0.05
CA GLY A 79 6.52 5.69 -0.78
C GLY A 79 7.86 5.47 -0.07
N GLU A 80 8.29 6.39 0.80
CA GLU A 80 9.51 6.23 1.60
C GLU A 80 9.40 5.06 2.60
N VAL A 81 8.22 4.91 3.23
CA VAL A 81 7.96 3.81 4.17
C VAL A 81 7.87 2.49 3.42
N MET A 82 7.17 2.47 2.26
CA MET A 82 7.07 1.29 1.41
C MET A 82 8.45 0.84 0.92
N LEU A 83 9.28 1.77 0.46
CA LEU A 83 10.65 1.48 0.03
C LEU A 83 11.49 0.89 1.17
N ALA A 84 11.35 1.41 2.39
CA ALA A 84 12.05 0.88 3.56
C ALA A 84 11.61 -0.57 3.87
N VAL A 85 10.33 -0.87 3.72
CA VAL A 85 9.77 -2.23 3.86
C VAL A 85 10.29 -3.15 2.76
N ASP A 86 10.30 -2.71 1.50
CA ASP A 86 10.77 -3.48 0.34
C ASP A 86 12.26 -3.83 0.40
N THR A 87 13.05 -3.10 1.18
CA THR A 87 14.48 -3.43 1.40
C THR A 87 14.72 -4.54 2.41
N LEU A 88 13.69 -4.94 3.16
CA LEU A 88 13.77 -6.05 4.12
C LEU A 88 13.69 -7.39 3.38
N SER A 89 14.42 -8.39 3.89
CA SER A 89 14.25 -9.77 3.42
C SER A 89 12.92 -10.35 3.95
N GLU A 90 12.43 -11.39 3.29
CA GLU A 90 11.22 -12.11 3.74
C GLU A 90 11.34 -12.59 5.20
N GLU A 91 12.53 -13.07 5.60
CA GLU A 91 12.79 -13.48 6.99
C GLU A 91 12.67 -12.30 7.96
N GLN A 92 13.24 -11.14 7.61
CA GLN A 92 13.14 -9.92 8.41
C GLN A 92 11.69 -9.41 8.49
N MET A 93 10.94 -9.48 7.38
CA MET A 93 9.54 -9.10 7.35
C MET A 93 8.71 -9.99 8.28
N ASN A 94 8.90 -11.31 8.22
CA ASN A 94 8.19 -12.26 9.08
C ASN A 94 8.57 -12.13 10.57
N GLU A 95 9.80 -11.70 10.87
CA GLU A 95 10.24 -11.46 12.25
C GLU A 95 9.66 -10.15 12.81
N LEU A 96 9.66 -9.07 12.01
CA LEU A 96 9.23 -7.73 12.44
C LEU A 96 7.72 -7.53 12.39
N TYR A 97 7.04 -8.15 11.42
CA TYR A 97 5.62 -7.92 11.10
C TYR A 97 4.86 -9.24 10.87
N PRO A 98 4.93 -10.22 11.80
CA PRO A 98 4.38 -11.56 11.56
C PRO A 98 2.87 -11.60 11.30
N GLU A 99 2.09 -10.75 11.99
CA GLU A 99 0.63 -10.69 11.81
C GLU A 99 0.25 -9.99 10.50
N GLU A 100 0.96 -8.92 10.16
CA GLU A 100 0.75 -8.17 8.92
C GLU A 100 1.14 -9.00 7.70
N MET A 101 2.23 -9.76 7.78
CA MET A 101 2.67 -10.65 6.70
C MET A 101 1.68 -11.79 6.48
N LYS A 102 1.16 -12.37 7.54
CA LYS A 102 0.09 -13.37 7.44
C LYS A 102 -1.17 -12.79 6.80
N ALA A 103 -1.57 -11.60 7.22
CA ALA A 103 -2.73 -10.91 6.63
C ALA A 103 -2.50 -10.58 5.15
N MET A 104 -1.28 -10.21 4.76
CA MET A 104 -0.89 -9.96 3.38
C MET A 104 -0.98 -11.23 2.52
N GLU A 105 -0.48 -12.36 3.03
CA GLU A 105 -0.56 -13.66 2.35
C GLU A 105 -2.03 -14.08 2.14
N GLU A 106 -2.86 -13.96 3.17
CA GLU A 106 -4.29 -14.25 3.09
C GLU A 106 -5.00 -13.34 2.07
N ALA A 107 -4.68 -12.04 2.06
CA ALA A 107 -5.26 -11.09 1.11
C ALA A 107 -4.82 -11.39 -0.34
N ALA A 108 -3.56 -11.77 -0.55
CA ALA A 108 -3.04 -12.16 -1.86
C ALA A 108 -3.73 -13.42 -2.39
N ILE A 109 -3.95 -14.40 -1.52
CA ILE A 109 -4.69 -15.63 -1.87
C ILE A 109 -6.14 -15.28 -2.23
N ASN A 110 -6.83 -14.49 -1.40
CA ASN A 110 -8.22 -14.09 -1.64
C ASN A 110 -8.37 -13.37 -2.98
N TYR A 111 -7.49 -12.41 -3.26
CA TYR A 111 -7.47 -11.68 -4.54
C TYR A 111 -7.24 -12.63 -5.73
N SER A 112 -6.27 -13.56 -5.62
CA SER A 112 -5.97 -14.52 -6.67
C SER A 112 -7.13 -15.47 -6.93
N VAL A 113 -7.79 -15.96 -5.88
CA VAL A 113 -8.98 -16.83 -5.98
C VAL A 113 -10.15 -16.07 -6.63
N ALA A 114 -10.39 -14.83 -6.21
CA ALA A 114 -11.45 -14.00 -6.80
C ALA A 114 -11.19 -13.75 -8.30
N MET A 115 -9.94 -13.46 -8.68
CA MET A 115 -9.55 -13.27 -10.09
C MET A 115 -9.72 -14.56 -10.90
N MET A 116 -9.27 -15.70 -10.38
CA MET A 116 -9.45 -17.00 -11.04
C MET A 116 -10.93 -17.36 -11.22
N GLY A 117 -11.78 -17.00 -10.27
CA GLY A 117 -13.23 -17.19 -10.37
C GLY A 117 -13.89 -16.37 -11.49
N LYS A 118 -13.16 -15.44 -12.12
CA LYS A 118 -13.62 -14.59 -13.23
C LYS A 118 -12.92 -14.91 -14.54
N ALA A 119 -12.29 -16.06 -14.65
CA ALA A 119 -11.58 -16.49 -15.87
C ALA A 119 -12.48 -16.40 -17.12
N ASP A 120 -13.75 -16.81 -17.02
CA ASP A 120 -14.70 -16.73 -18.12
C ASP A 120 -14.93 -15.28 -18.62
N LEU A 121 -14.93 -14.29 -17.71
CA LEU A 121 -15.04 -12.88 -18.09
C LEU A 121 -13.76 -12.40 -18.78
N MET A 122 -12.59 -12.84 -18.30
CA MET A 122 -11.29 -12.50 -18.88
C MET A 122 -11.11 -13.08 -20.27
N GLU A 123 -11.56 -14.31 -20.51
CA GLU A 123 -11.47 -14.99 -21.82
C GLU A 123 -12.38 -14.37 -22.89
N ASN A 124 -13.43 -13.67 -22.47
CA ASN A 124 -14.44 -13.08 -23.34
C ASN A 124 -14.39 -11.55 -23.41
N LEU A 125 -13.25 -10.95 -23.09
CA LEU A 125 -13.06 -9.50 -23.25
C LEU A 125 -13.19 -9.09 -24.71
N THR A 126 -13.87 -7.98 -24.95
CA THR A 126 -13.82 -7.33 -26.27
C THR A 126 -12.45 -6.68 -26.47
N PRO A 127 -12.01 -6.41 -27.71
CA PRO A 127 -10.72 -5.76 -27.98
C PRO A 127 -10.56 -4.40 -27.24
N GLU A 128 -11.66 -3.66 -27.08
CA GLU A 128 -11.65 -2.39 -26.35
C GLU A 128 -11.46 -2.60 -24.84
N GLN A 129 -12.10 -3.63 -24.27
CA GLN A 129 -11.95 -4.02 -22.87
C GLN A 129 -10.55 -4.56 -22.58
N GLU A 130 -10.01 -5.37 -23.48
CA GLU A 130 -8.63 -5.87 -23.40
C GLU A 130 -7.62 -4.71 -23.40
N GLU A 131 -7.79 -3.73 -24.29
CA GLU A 131 -6.94 -2.53 -24.33
C GLU A 131 -7.03 -1.72 -23.02
N ARG A 132 -8.24 -1.55 -22.45
CA ARG A 132 -8.44 -0.87 -21.17
C ARG A 132 -7.73 -1.63 -20.04
N PHE A 133 -7.92 -2.94 -19.99
CA PHE A 133 -7.31 -3.80 -18.96
C PHE A 133 -5.78 -3.76 -19.04
N MET A 134 -5.21 -3.89 -20.24
CA MET A 134 -3.77 -3.80 -20.45
C MET A 134 -3.19 -2.45 -20.05
N LYS A 135 -3.87 -1.34 -20.36
CA LYS A 135 -3.43 0.00 -19.92
C LYS A 135 -3.37 0.17 -18.42
N ILE A 136 -4.26 -0.49 -17.67
CA ILE A 136 -4.23 -0.48 -16.20
C ILE A 136 -2.96 -1.17 -15.71
N ILE A 137 -2.65 -2.35 -16.24
CA ILE A 137 -1.48 -3.14 -15.85
C ILE A 137 -0.17 -2.46 -16.28
N GLU A 138 -0.11 -1.94 -17.50
CA GLU A 138 1.10 -1.29 -18.04
C GLU A 138 1.43 0.04 -17.35
N ALA A 139 0.45 0.71 -16.79
CA ALA A 139 0.66 1.95 -16.06
C ALA A 139 1.43 1.73 -14.72
N GLU A 140 1.70 0.48 -14.36
CA GLU A 140 2.39 0.07 -13.12
C GLU A 140 3.83 -0.42 -13.37
N LEU A 141 4.21 -0.62 -14.62
CA LEU A 141 5.57 -1.00 -15.01
C LEU A 141 6.43 0.24 -15.30
#